data_0b51876f6b5f88e8460ccade182fb1a8
#
_entry.id   0b51876f6b5f88e8460ccade182fb1a8
#
_cell.length_a   1.000
_cell.length_b   1.000
_cell.length_c   1.000
_cell.angle_alpha   90.00
_cell.angle_beta   90.00
_cell.angle_gamma   90.00
#
_symmetry.space_group_name_H-M   'P 1'
#
loop_
_entity.id
_entity.type
_entity.pdbx_description
1 polymer ?
#
loop_
_entity_poly.entity_id
_entity_poly.type
_entity_poly.pdbx_seq_one_letter_code
_entity_poly.pdbx_strand_id
1 'polypeptide(L)'
;MQQIFKTTKLAILALVGWGLCFGDSARGQTYTTNVNSAIADGNPVGLVSTTTVSGLTNVISSIQVNLDITGGFNGDLYAYLLGPQGGFAVLLNRVGMSSANPFSYSDAGFNITLSSGAPDLHFYQDVTNTLGGQLTGIWAPDGRNISPGSAPNVFDTAATSANFDLFAGTIPNGDWTLFIADLGSGGGQSTLVSWGLTIVTVPEPQTWMLIAGGFGALLATRRFRK
;
A
#
# COMPACT_ATOMS: atom_id res chain seq x y z
N MET A 1 -24.55 -30.96 62.79
CA MET A 1 -23.23 -31.19 62.13
C MET A 1 -23.47 -31.71 60.73
N GLN A 2 -23.92 -30.83 59.82
CA GLN A 2 -24.06 -31.13 58.37
C GLN A 2 -24.46 -29.83 57.64
N GLN A 3 -23.49 -29.03 57.26
CA GLN A 3 -23.64 -27.97 56.24
C GLN A 3 -22.28 -27.31 55.93
N ILE A 4 -21.32 -28.03 55.40
CA ILE A 4 -20.12 -27.43 54.80
C ILE A 4 -19.65 -28.41 53.72
N PHE A 5 -20.25 -28.45 52.55
CA PHE A 5 -19.66 -29.06 51.32
C PHE A 5 -20.56 -28.81 50.10
N LYS A 6 -20.79 -27.55 49.72
CA LYS A 6 -21.47 -27.27 48.44
C LYS A 6 -20.98 -26.02 47.66
N THR A 7 -19.85 -25.43 48.01
CA THR A 7 -19.42 -24.16 47.32
C THR A 7 -18.13 -24.23 46.52
N THR A 8 -17.53 -25.40 46.32
CA THR A 8 -16.20 -25.48 45.64
C THR A 8 -16.25 -25.94 44.16
N LYS A 9 -17.44 -26.17 43.59
CA LYS A 9 -17.54 -26.66 42.18
C LYS A 9 -17.86 -25.61 41.12
N LEU A 10 -18.12 -24.35 41.52
CA LEU A 10 -18.53 -23.31 40.55
C LEU A 10 -17.39 -22.35 40.10
N ALA A 11 -16.23 -22.40 40.75
CA ALA A 11 -15.14 -21.44 40.53
C ALA A 11 -14.15 -21.84 39.41
N ILE A 12 -14.20 -23.07 38.89
CA ILE A 12 -13.21 -23.56 37.91
C ILE A 12 -13.67 -23.35 36.46
N LEU A 13 -14.94 -23.06 36.20
CA LEU A 13 -15.46 -22.87 34.83
C LEU A 13 -15.29 -21.45 34.30
N ALA A 14 -14.95 -20.48 35.14
CA ALA A 14 -14.80 -19.08 34.75
C ALA A 14 -13.38 -18.68 34.27
N LEU A 15 -12.35 -19.53 34.48
CA LEU A 15 -10.96 -19.21 34.14
C LEU A 15 -10.52 -19.68 32.75
N VAL A 16 -11.30 -20.47 32.02
CA VAL A 16 -10.95 -20.96 30.68
C VAL A 16 -11.35 -19.98 29.57
N GLY A 17 -12.16 -18.97 29.88
CA GLY A 17 -12.72 -18.04 28.88
C GLY A 17 -11.87 -16.80 28.58
N TRP A 18 -10.81 -16.50 29.30
CA TRP A 18 -10.10 -15.21 29.18
C TRP A 18 -8.72 -15.26 28.53
N GLY A 19 -8.31 -16.39 27.98
CA GLY A 19 -6.95 -16.59 27.48
C GLY A 19 -6.75 -16.55 25.95
N LEU A 20 -7.76 -16.25 25.13
CA LEU A 20 -7.70 -16.52 23.68
C LEU A 20 -8.01 -15.34 22.75
N CYS A 21 -7.74 -14.12 23.16
CA CYS A 21 -7.79 -12.96 22.26
C CYS A 21 -6.41 -12.39 22.00
N PHE A 22 -5.46 -13.20 21.54
CA PHE A 22 -4.29 -12.69 20.83
C PHE A 22 -4.66 -12.70 19.34
N GLY A 23 -5.29 -11.62 18.86
CA GLY A 23 -5.41 -11.39 17.45
C GLY A 23 -4.00 -11.20 16.88
N ASP A 24 -3.58 -12.03 15.93
CA ASP A 24 -2.43 -11.73 15.11
C ASP A 24 -2.69 -10.38 14.43
N SER A 25 -1.92 -9.38 14.84
CA SER A 25 -1.97 -8.07 14.18
C SER A 25 -1.47 -8.25 12.75
N ALA A 26 -2.23 -7.77 11.77
CA ALA A 26 -1.78 -7.69 10.40
C ALA A 26 -0.40 -7.02 10.37
N ARG A 27 0.64 -7.74 9.95
CA ARG A 27 1.99 -7.20 9.82
C ARG A 27 2.25 -6.87 8.36
N GLY A 28 2.66 -5.62 8.10
CA GLY A 28 3.18 -5.23 6.80
C GLY A 28 4.58 -5.81 6.59
N GLN A 29 4.82 -6.43 5.44
CA GLN A 29 6.16 -6.81 5.00
C GLN A 29 6.64 -5.83 3.94
N THR A 30 7.85 -5.28 4.13
CA THR A 30 8.42 -4.25 3.26
C THR A 30 9.56 -4.82 2.43
N TYR A 31 9.52 -4.53 1.14
CA TYR A 31 10.53 -4.85 0.14
C TYR A 31 11.07 -3.53 -0.41
N THR A 32 12.36 -3.29 -0.34
CA THR A 32 13.00 -2.06 -0.84
C THR A 32 14.00 -2.38 -1.93
N THR A 33 13.94 -1.62 -3.02
CA THR A 33 14.85 -1.72 -4.16
C THR A 33 15.59 -0.40 -4.34
N ASN A 34 16.91 -0.43 -4.18
CA ASN A 34 17.79 0.68 -4.50
C ASN A 34 18.06 0.65 -6.01
N VAL A 35 17.73 1.73 -6.71
CA VAL A 35 17.84 1.82 -8.18
C VAL A 35 18.99 2.73 -8.58
N ASN A 36 19.05 3.94 -8.02
CA ASN A 36 20.06 4.97 -8.28
C ASN A 36 20.29 5.21 -9.80
N SER A 37 19.18 5.29 -10.55
CA SER A 37 19.22 5.45 -12.01
C SER A 37 18.51 6.72 -12.43
N ALA A 38 19.11 7.39 -13.39
CA ALA A 38 18.53 8.54 -14.05
C ALA A 38 17.27 8.14 -14.84
N ILE A 39 16.21 8.95 -14.71
CA ILE A 39 15.02 8.91 -15.56
C ILE A 39 15.30 9.89 -16.70
N ALA A 40 15.42 9.39 -17.93
CA ALA A 40 15.81 10.22 -19.06
C ALA A 40 14.77 11.30 -19.34
N ASP A 41 15.19 12.58 -19.35
CA ASP A 41 14.38 13.77 -19.60
C ASP A 41 13.70 13.71 -20.97
N GLY A 42 12.41 14.02 -21.03
CA GLY A 42 11.61 14.01 -22.25
C GLY A 42 11.51 12.64 -22.96
N ASN A 43 11.70 11.54 -22.24
CA ASN A 43 11.77 10.21 -22.84
C ASN A 43 10.67 9.26 -22.35
N PRO A 44 9.65 8.97 -23.17
CA PRO A 44 8.55 8.08 -22.80
C PRO A 44 8.93 6.59 -22.69
N VAL A 45 10.15 6.18 -23.11
CA VAL A 45 10.63 4.80 -22.93
C VAL A 45 10.76 4.47 -21.46
N GLY A 46 11.15 5.47 -20.64
CA GLY A 46 11.19 5.36 -19.19
C GLY A 46 12.19 4.36 -18.63
N LEU A 47 12.06 4.11 -17.35
CA LEU A 47 12.82 3.17 -16.55
C LEU A 47 11.88 2.11 -15.97
N VAL A 48 12.32 0.84 -16.01
CA VAL A 48 11.61 -0.29 -15.42
C VAL A 48 12.46 -0.84 -14.26
N SER A 49 11.82 -1.05 -13.11
CA SER A 49 12.44 -1.67 -11.93
C SER A 49 11.52 -2.72 -11.35
N THR A 50 12.03 -3.90 -11.09
CA THR A 50 11.24 -5.05 -10.61
C THR A 50 11.76 -5.52 -9.25
N THR A 51 10.83 -5.86 -8.36
CA THR A 51 11.12 -6.54 -7.09
C THR A 51 10.30 -7.82 -6.99
N THR A 52 10.90 -8.91 -6.51
CA THR A 52 10.20 -10.19 -6.36
C THR A 52 9.75 -10.35 -4.91
N VAL A 53 8.46 -10.53 -4.71
CA VAL A 53 7.84 -10.86 -3.43
C VAL A 53 7.68 -12.36 -3.31
N SER A 54 8.01 -12.93 -2.16
CA SER A 54 7.84 -14.36 -1.90
C SER A 54 7.57 -14.66 -0.43
N GLY A 55 7.03 -15.84 -0.16
CA GLY A 55 6.84 -16.33 1.22
C GLY A 55 5.59 -15.81 1.93
N LEU A 56 4.74 -15.04 1.26
CA LEU A 56 3.45 -14.62 1.80
C LEU A 56 2.38 -15.67 1.47
N THR A 57 1.64 -16.13 2.47
CA THR A 57 0.64 -17.20 2.31
C THR A 57 -0.77 -16.68 2.09
N ASN A 58 -1.02 -15.44 2.48
CA ASN A 58 -2.35 -14.85 2.50
C ASN A 58 -2.52 -13.80 1.41
N VAL A 59 -3.78 -13.51 1.06
CA VAL A 59 -4.12 -12.45 0.11
C VAL A 59 -3.85 -11.07 0.69
N ILE A 60 -3.65 -10.11 -0.20
CA ILE A 60 -3.39 -8.71 0.13
C ILE A 60 -4.63 -8.10 0.81
N SER A 61 -4.42 -7.43 1.94
CA SER A 61 -5.37 -6.53 2.56
C SER A 61 -5.18 -5.09 2.09
N SER A 62 -3.92 -4.63 2.07
CA SER A 62 -3.53 -3.31 1.58
C SER A 62 -2.07 -3.29 1.17
N ILE A 63 -1.70 -2.30 0.35
CA ILE A 63 -0.32 -2.01 0.01
C ILE A 63 0.01 -0.54 0.23
N GLN A 64 1.30 -0.27 0.40
CA GLN A 64 1.88 1.08 0.33
C GLN A 64 3.09 1.04 -0.58
N VAL A 65 3.34 2.14 -1.28
CA VAL A 65 4.54 2.31 -2.12
C VAL A 65 5.32 3.52 -1.64
N ASN A 66 6.60 3.32 -1.36
CA ASN A 66 7.53 4.41 -1.08
C ASN A 66 8.26 4.79 -2.37
N LEU A 67 8.36 6.08 -2.65
CA LEU A 67 9.13 6.62 -3.77
C LEU A 67 10.14 7.63 -3.25
N ASP A 68 11.41 7.43 -3.59
CA ASP A 68 12.48 8.41 -3.42
C ASP A 68 13.03 8.79 -4.79
N ILE A 69 12.67 9.99 -5.24
CA ILE A 69 13.04 10.57 -6.53
C ILE A 69 13.65 11.93 -6.27
N THR A 70 14.80 12.23 -6.83
CA THR A 70 15.47 13.52 -6.70
C THR A 70 15.57 14.23 -8.05
N GLY A 71 15.51 15.57 -8.04
CA GLY A 71 15.65 16.42 -9.22
C GLY A 71 14.43 16.40 -10.16
N GLY A 72 14.56 17.08 -11.28
CA GLY A 72 13.54 17.21 -12.30
C GLY A 72 12.29 17.95 -11.84
N PHE A 73 11.26 17.99 -12.69
CA PHE A 73 9.94 18.51 -12.32
C PHE A 73 8.96 17.38 -12.01
N ASN A 74 8.28 17.47 -10.87
CA ASN A 74 7.30 16.46 -10.44
C ASN A 74 6.18 16.26 -11.47
N GLY A 75 5.75 17.34 -12.11
CA GLY A 75 4.69 17.33 -13.10
C GLY A 75 5.07 16.76 -14.46
N ASP A 76 6.33 16.43 -14.69
CA ASP A 76 6.77 15.78 -15.94
C ASP A 76 6.75 14.26 -15.81
N LEU A 77 6.61 13.74 -14.58
CA LEU A 77 6.69 12.32 -14.30
C LEU A 77 5.35 11.59 -14.53
N TYR A 78 5.47 10.41 -15.12
CA TYR A 78 4.42 9.40 -15.21
C TYR A 78 4.95 8.08 -14.65
N ALA A 79 4.23 7.47 -13.71
CA ALA A 79 4.64 6.21 -13.11
C ALA A 79 3.44 5.31 -12.80
N TYR A 80 3.64 4.00 -12.95
CA TYR A 80 2.65 3.00 -12.55
C TYR A 80 3.31 1.78 -11.89
N LEU A 81 2.51 1.05 -11.13
CA LEU A 81 2.85 -0.23 -10.53
C LEU A 81 2.03 -1.34 -11.16
N LEU A 82 2.72 -2.42 -11.56
CA LEU A 82 2.10 -3.69 -11.97
C LEU A 82 2.33 -4.74 -10.90
N GLY A 83 1.28 -5.44 -10.50
CA GLY A 83 1.36 -6.58 -9.61
C GLY A 83 1.45 -7.92 -10.36
N PRO A 84 1.86 -9.00 -9.68
CA PRO A 84 2.09 -10.31 -10.30
C PRO A 84 0.82 -10.98 -10.84
N GLN A 85 -0.36 -10.55 -10.39
CA GLN A 85 -1.65 -11.06 -10.85
C GLN A 85 -2.35 -10.14 -11.86
N GLY A 86 -1.60 -9.20 -12.47
CA GLY A 86 -2.11 -8.27 -13.48
C GLY A 86 -2.80 -7.03 -12.92
N GLY A 87 -2.77 -6.79 -11.60
CA GLY A 87 -3.22 -5.53 -11.00
C GLY A 87 -2.36 -4.37 -11.49
N PHE A 88 -2.99 -3.18 -11.70
CA PHE A 88 -2.36 -1.99 -12.23
C PHE A 88 -2.79 -0.76 -11.43
N ALA A 89 -1.83 0.04 -10.96
CA ALA A 89 -2.11 1.30 -10.29
C ALA A 89 -1.25 2.43 -10.87
N VAL A 90 -1.86 3.57 -11.16
CA VAL A 90 -1.17 4.79 -11.57
C VAL A 90 -0.69 5.52 -10.33
N LEU A 91 0.62 5.61 -10.17
CA LEU A 91 1.26 6.25 -9.02
C LEU A 91 1.39 7.75 -9.22
N LEU A 92 1.87 8.16 -10.38
CA LEU A 92 2.07 9.54 -10.82
C LEU A 92 1.49 9.69 -12.22
N ASN A 93 0.74 10.75 -12.49
CA ASN A 93 0.32 11.10 -13.85
C ASN A 93 0.35 12.62 -14.01
N ARG A 94 1.55 13.17 -14.26
CA ARG A 94 1.76 14.59 -14.50
C ARG A 94 1.10 15.47 -13.43
N VAL A 95 1.49 15.23 -12.16
CA VAL A 95 0.86 15.85 -10.98
C VAL A 95 0.74 17.37 -11.11
N GLY A 96 -0.43 17.90 -10.76
CA GLY A 96 -0.77 19.32 -10.89
C GLY A 96 -1.25 19.75 -12.27
N MET A 97 -1.28 18.87 -13.28
CA MET A 97 -1.81 19.21 -14.59
C MET A 97 -3.34 19.39 -14.51
N SER A 98 -3.80 20.54 -14.93
CA SER A 98 -5.22 20.90 -14.91
C SER A 98 -5.52 22.03 -15.91
N SER A 99 -6.79 22.33 -16.15
CA SER A 99 -7.15 23.52 -16.94
C SER A 99 -6.62 24.83 -16.34
N ALA A 100 -6.48 24.91 -15.01
CA ALA A 100 -5.93 26.05 -14.30
C ALA A 100 -4.39 26.06 -14.29
N ASN A 101 -3.74 24.90 -14.40
CA ASN A 101 -2.30 24.75 -14.43
C ASN A 101 -1.87 23.79 -15.56
N PRO A 102 -1.80 24.25 -16.82
CA PRO A 102 -1.48 23.39 -17.97
C PRO A 102 0.00 22.96 -18.03
N PHE A 103 0.85 23.52 -17.17
CA PHE A 103 2.28 23.19 -17.12
C PHE A 103 2.65 22.25 -15.96
N SER A 104 1.64 21.81 -15.14
CA SER A 104 1.85 20.94 -14.00
C SER A 104 2.79 21.55 -12.92
N TYR A 105 3.24 20.75 -11.93
CA TYR A 105 4.05 21.26 -10.82
C TYR A 105 5.56 21.13 -11.10
N SER A 106 6.29 22.19 -10.77
CA SER A 106 7.75 22.33 -10.99
C SER A 106 8.59 22.03 -9.73
N ASP A 107 8.01 21.47 -8.67
CA ASP A 107 8.77 21.01 -7.51
C ASP A 107 9.70 19.84 -7.88
N ALA A 108 10.81 19.66 -7.14
CA ALA A 108 11.93 18.83 -7.54
C ALA A 108 12.01 17.51 -6.74
N GLY A 109 11.27 16.51 -7.19
CA GLY A 109 11.37 15.15 -6.67
C GLY A 109 10.36 14.80 -5.58
N PHE A 110 10.39 13.54 -5.14
CA PHE A 110 9.49 12.94 -4.16
C PHE A 110 10.28 12.13 -3.12
N ASN A 111 9.95 12.29 -1.85
CA ASN A 111 10.29 11.34 -0.79
C ASN A 111 9.00 11.05 -0.02
N ILE A 112 8.14 10.23 -0.61
CA ILE A 112 6.76 10.05 -0.20
C ILE A 112 6.42 8.58 0.04
N THR A 113 5.37 8.39 0.83
CA THR A 113 4.66 7.11 0.94
C THR A 113 3.30 7.26 0.26
N LEU A 114 3.01 6.42 -0.72
CA LEU A 114 1.69 6.31 -1.32
C LEU A 114 0.85 5.29 -0.55
N SER A 115 -0.38 5.67 -0.18
CA SER A 115 -1.29 4.84 0.62
C SER A 115 -2.74 5.19 0.30
N SER A 116 -3.62 4.18 0.20
CA SER A 116 -5.07 4.41 0.04
C SER A 116 -5.62 5.26 1.19
N GLY A 117 -6.57 6.15 0.87
CA GLY A 117 -7.25 7.00 1.85
C GLY A 117 -6.48 8.24 2.31
N ALA A 118 -5.27 8.46 1.81
CA ALA A 118 -4.53 9.71 2.02
C ALA A 118 -5.03 10.83 1.06
N PRO A 119 -4.58 12.10 1.24
CA PRO A 119 -4.88 13.18 0.29
C PRO A 119 -4.40 12.87 -1.13
N ASP A 120 -5.13 13.39 -2.14
CA ASP A 120 -4.81 13.20 -3.56
C ASP A 120 -3.45 13.82 -3.91
N LEU A 121 -2.53 12.99 -4.39
CA LEU A 121 -1.20 13.43 -4.80
C LEU A 121 -1.23 14.40 -5.97
N HIS A 122 -2.21 14.27 -6.87
CA HIS A 122 -2.26 15.09 -8.07
C HIS A 122 -2.34 16.58 -7.76
N PHE A 123 -3.03 16.96 -6.70
CA PHE A 123 -3.24 18.34 -6.26
C PHE A 123 -2.53 18.64 -4.93
N TYR A 124 -1.34 18.08 -4.70
CA TYR A 124 -0.65 18.25 -3.40
C TYR A 124 -0.36 19.71 -3.02
N GLN A 125 -0.21 20.62 -3.99
CA GLN A 125 0.01 22.05 -3.69
C GLN A 125 -1.23 22.73 -3.09
N ASP A 126 -2.43 22.15 -3.20
CA ASP A 126 -3.62 22.66 -2.50
C ASP A 126 -3.53 22.40 -0.98
N VAL A 127 -2.71 21.43 -0.57
CA VAL A 127 -2.54 21.00 0.83
C VAL A 127 -1.22 21.46 1.42
N THR A 128 -0.15 21.49 0.64
CA THR A 128 1.20 21.83 1.09
C THR A 128 1.97 22.59 0.02
N ASN A 129 2.95 23.37 0.44
CA ASN A 129 3.85 24.09 -0.45
C ASN A 129 5.29 23.63 -0.22
N THR A 130 5.88 23.00 -1.22
CA THR A 130 7.26 22.49 -1.18
C THR A 130 8.29 23.56 -1.58
N LEU A 131 7.86 24.71 -2.13
CA LEU A 131 8.71 25.81 -2.60
C LEU A 131 9.86 25.33 -3.52
N GLY A 132 9.57 24.43 -4.43
CA GLY A 132 10.55 23.87 -5.38
C GLY A 132 11.43 22.75 -4.81
N GLY A 133 11.20 22.34 -3.56
CA GLY A 133 11.89 21.21 -2.94
C GLY A 133 11.23 19.86 -3.22
N GLN A 134 11.80 18.82 -2.62
CA GLN A 134 11.25 17.46 -2.68
C GLN A 134 9.95 17.38 -1.88
N LEU A 135 8.87 16.85 -2.50
CA LEU A 135 7.62 16.60 -1.78
C LEU A 135 7.84 15.44 -0.79
N THR A 136 7.34 15.59 0.43
CA THR A 136 7.37 14.58 1.48
C THR A 136 5.97 14.23 1.99
N GLY A 137 5.85 13.19 2.83
CA GLY A 137 4.60 12.84 3.50
C GLY A 137 3.89 11.62 2.92
N ILE A 138 2.62 11.48 3.29
CA ILE A 138 1.77 10.35 2.88
C ILE A 138 0.66 10.88 1.98
N TRP A 139 0.53 10.26 0.79
CA TRP A 139 -0.40 10.69 -0.26
C TRP A 139 -1.15 9.50 -0.85
N ALA A 140 -2.31 9.72 -1.43
CA ALA A 140 -2.94 8.72 -2.27
C ALA A 140 -2.22 8.65 -3.63
N PRO A 141 -2.12 7.46 -4.27
CA PRO A 141 -1.66 7.38 -5.65
C PRO A 141 -2.55 8.23 -6.56
N ASP A 142 -1.99 8.76 -7.64
CA ASP A 142 -2.75 9.60 -8.59
C ASP A 142 -4.03 8.91 -9.09
N GLY A 143 -3.91 7.64 -9.45
CA GLY A 143 -5.06 6.79 -9.83
C GLY A 143 -5.74 7.14 -11.15
N ARG A 144 -5.38 8.25 -11.81
CA ARG A 144 -5.97 8.69 -13.09
C ARG A 144 -5.43 7.86 -14.24
N ASN A 145 -6.21 6.88 -14.68
CA ASN A 145 -5.87 6.00 -15.81
C ASN A 145 -6.25 6.64 -17.15
N ILE A 146 -5.65 7.78 -17.44
CA ILE A 146 -5.77 8.50 -18.70
C ILE A 146 -4.39 8.63 -19.35
N SER A 147 -4.36 8.89 -20.65
CA SER A 147 -3.08 9.16 -21.34
C SER A 147 -2.39 10.37 -20.69
N PRO A 148 -1.11 10.28 -20.34
CA PRO A 148 -0.36 11.43 -19.82
C PRO A 148 -0.18 12.56 -20.84
N GLY A 149 -0.44 12.29 -22.12
CA GLY A 149 -0.51 13.30 -23.19
C GLY A 149 -1.89 13.91 -23.41
N SER A 150 -2.88 13.61 -22.55
CA SER A 150 -4.20 14.21 -22.63
C SER A 150 -4.15 15.73 -22.44
N ALA A 151 -5.16 16.43 -22.99
CA ALA A 151 -5.30 17.86 -22.75
C ALA A 151 -5.50 18.15 -21.25
N PRO A 152 -5.00 19.28 -20.71
CA PRO A 152 -5.00 19.60 -19.30
C PRO A 152 -6.39 19.49 -18.62
N ASN A 153 -7.45 19.91 -19.30
CA ASN A 153 -8.81 19.84 -18.78
C ASN A 153 -9.36 18.41 -18.58
N VAL A 154 -8.73 17.40 -19.19
CA VAL A 154 -9.12 15.99 -18.99
C VAL A 154 -8.72 15.52 -17.59
N PHE A 155 -7.64 16.06 -17.03
CA PHE A 155 -7.19 15.74 -15.67
C PHE A 155 -8.14 16.25 -14.59
N ASP A 156 -8.86 17.34 -14.84
CA ASP A 156 -9.80 17.94 -13.85
C ASP A 156 -10.93 16.98 -13.44
N THR A 157 -11.35 16.09 -14.36
CA THR A 157 -12.51 15.21 -14.17
C THR A 157 -12.17 13.72 -14.26
N ALA A 158 -10.91 13.37 -14.44
CA ALA A 158 -10.48 11.99 -14.58
C ALA A 158 -10.72 11.22 -13.27
N ALA A 159 -11.30 10.02 -13.40
CA ALA A 159 -11.52 9.15 -12.25
C ALA A 159 -10.19 8.58 -11.70
N THR A 160 -10.07 8.49 -10.38
CA THR A 160 -8.91 7.94 -9.66
C THR A 160 -9.05 6.43 -9.38
N SER A 161 -9.53 5.68 -10.37
CA SER A 161 -9.91 4.27 -10.21
C SER A 161 -8.74 3.28 -10.30
N ALA A 162 -7.61 3.67 -10.93
CA ALA A 162 -6.41 2.84 -11.00
C ALA A 162 -5.53 3.03 -9.76
N ASN A 163 -6.05 2.65 -8.60
CA ASN A 163 -5.44 2.82 -7.30
C ASN A 163 -5.09 1.47 -6.65
N PHE A 164 -4.64 1.47 -5.40
CA PHE A 164 -4.19 0.25 -4.71
C PHE A 164 -5.30 -0.74 -4.35
N ASP A 165 -6.56 -0.35 -4.40
CA ASP A 165 -7.69 -1.26 -4.12
C ASP A 165 -7.77 -2.39 -5.14
N LEU A 166 -7.20 -2.19 -6.35
CA LEU A 166 -7.12 -3.21 -7.40
C LEU A 166 -6.21 -4.40 -7.04
N PHE A 167 -5.37 -4.28 -6.02
CA PHE A 167 -4.54 -5.38 -5.52
C PHE A 167 -5.18 -6.13 -4.36
N ALA A 168 -6.20 -5.57 -3.70
CA ALA A 168 -6.84 -6.20 -2.55
C ALA A 168 -7.46 -7.56 -2.92
N GLY A 169 -7.28 -8.55 -2.04
CA GLY A 169 -7.77 -9.91 -2.25
C GLY A 169 -6.94 -10.75 -3.24
N THR A 170 -5.87 -10.21 -3.85
CA THR A 170 -4.99 -10.96 -4.75
C THR A 170 -3.82 -11.60 -4.00
N ILE A 171 -3.15 -12.59 -4.64
CA ILE A 171 -1.94 -13.23 -4.10
C ILE A 171 -0.74 -12.31 -4.33
N PRO A 172 0.05 -11.99 -3.28
CA PRO A 172 1.15 -11.03 -3.38
C PRO A 172 2.42 -11.55 -4.03
N ASN A 173 2.63 -12.88 -4.04
CA ASN A 173 3.90 -13.47 -4.48
C ASN A 173 4.07 -13.38 -6.00
N GLY A 174 5.28 -13.04 -6.40
CA GLY A 174 5.71 -12.85 -7.78
C GLY A 174 6.38 -11.50 -8.00
N ASP A 175 6.53 -11.12 -9.25
CA ASP A 175 7.24 -9.92 -9.65
C ASP A 175 6.30 -8.71 -9.62
N TRP A 176 6.73 -7.68 -8.89
CA TRP A 176 6.13 -6.35 -8.86
C TRP A 176 7.00 -5.41 -9.68
N THR A 177 6.42 -4.73 -10.63
CA THR A 177 7.15 -3.88 -11.57
C THR A 177 6.70 -2.43 -11.45
N LEU A 178 7.66 -1.56 -11.11
CA LEU A 178 7.53 -0.12 -11.23
C LEU A 178 8.02 0.32 -12.62
N PHE A 179 7.17 1.05 -13.33
CA PHE A 179 7.56 1.84 -14.50
C PHE A 179 7.54 3.30 -14.13
N ILE A 180 8.54 4.07 -14.61
CA ILE A 180 8.57 5.52 -14.48
C ILE A 180 9.22 6.16 -15.69
N ALA A 181 8.62 7.25 -16.18
CA ALA A 181 9.13 8.05 -17.31
C ALA A 181 9.02 9.54 -16.99
N ASP A 182 9.94 10.32 -17.53
CA ASP A 182 9.87 11.77 -17.59
C ASP A 182 9.40 12.15 -19.01
N LEU A 183 8.22 12.75 -19.10
CA LEU A 183 7.54 13.03 -20.37
C LEU A 183 7.67 14.49 -20.82
N GLY A 184 8.08 15.37 -19.91
CA GLY A 184 8.39 16.77 -20.23
C GLY A 184 9.84 16.93 -20.65
N SER A 185 10.12 17.86 -21.55
CA SER A 185 11.49 18.27 -21.87
C SER A 185 11.84 19.53 -21.08
N GLY A 186 12.94 19.52 -20.34
CA GLY A 186 13.35 20.60 -19.46
C GLY A 186 13.12 20.26 -17.97
N GLY A 187 13.32 21.24 -17.09
CA GLY A 187 13.21 21.00 -15.64
C GLY A 187 14.40 20.28 -15.02
N GLY A 188 15.30 19.74 -15.82
CA GLY A 188 16.45 18.99 -15.37
C GLY A 188 16.17 17.50 -15.21
N GLN A 189 17.19 16.74 -14.85
CA GLN A 189 17.13 15.30 -14.78
C GLN A 189 16.58 14.81 -13.46
N SER A 190 15.56 13.98 -13.52
CA SER A 190 15.08 13.19 -12.39
C SER A 190 15.93 11.94 -12.19
N THR A 191 16.09 11.51 -10.93
CA THR A 191 16.77 10.26 -10.57
C THR A 191 15.88 9.45 -9.64
N LEU A 192 15.55 8.22 -10.01
CA LEU A 192 14.94 7.25 -9.11
C LEU A 192 16.03 6.69 -8.17
N VAL A 193 16.05 7.15 -6.93
CA VAL A 193 17.01 6.69 -5.91
C VAL A 193 16.61 5.30 -5.42
N SER A 194 15.36 5.17 -4.98
CA SER A 194 14.81 3.90 -4.49
C SER A 194 13.28 3.88 -4.58
N TRP A 195 12.73 2.69 -4.53
CA TRP A 195 11.32 2.50 -4.24
C TRP A 195 11.10 1.32 -3.32
N GLY A 196 10.00 1.31 -2.61
CA GLY A 196 9.66 0.26 -1.68
C GLY A 196 8.19 -0.12 -1.79
N LEU A 197 7.90 -1.41 -1.54
CA LEU A 197 6.57 -1.96 -1.49
C LEU A 197 6.34 -2.56 -0.11
N THR A 198 5.36 -2.04 0.62
CA THR A 198 4.88 -2.62 1.88
C THR A 198 3.56 -3.32 1.62
N ILE A 199 3.49 -4.61 1.91
CA ILE A 199 2.31 -5.45 1.71
C ILE A 199 1.77 -5.87 3.06
N VAL A 200 0.50 -5.58 3.32
CA VAL A 200 -0.24 -6.10 4.47
C VAL A 200 -1.18 -7.18 3.95
N THR A 201 -1.09 -8.38 4.53
CA THR A 201 -1.98 -9.49 4.18
C THR A 201 -3.11 -9.64 5.20
N VAL A 202 -4.21 -10.25 4.76
CA VAL A 202 -5.31 -10.62 5.67
C VAL A 202 -4.80 -11.67 6.65
N PRO A 203 -4.93 -11.47 7.98
CA PRO A 203 -4.55 -12.49 8.96
C PRO A 203 -5.34 -13.78 8.72
N GLU A 204 -4.71 -14.93 8.92
CA GLU A 204 -5.45 -16.21 8.90
C GLU A 204 -6.55 -16.19 9.96
N PRO A 205 -7.79 -16.59 9.61
CA PRO A 205 -8.81 -16.74 10.62
C PRO A 205 -8.30 -17.73 11.68
N GLN A 206 -8.34 -17.35 12.95
CA GLN A 206 -7.92 -18.23 14.07
C GLN A 206 -8.87 -19.43 14.25
N THR A 207 -9.39 -19.96 13.17
CA THR A 207 -10.29 -21.11 13.09
C THR A 207 -9.67 -22.32 13.79
N TRP A 208 -8.36 -22.51 13.67
CA TRP A 208 -7.65 -23.60 14.32
C TRP A 208 -7.66 -23.49 15.84
N MET A 209 -7.57 -22.28 16.42
CA MET A 209 -7.70 -22.07 17.86
C MET A 209 -9.13 -22.29 18.35
N LEU A 210 -10.12 -21.88 17.56
CA LEU A 210 -11.53 -22.15 17.83
C LEU A 210 -11.83 -23.65 17.83
N ILE A 211 -11.29 -24.40 16.84
CA ILE A 211 -11.40 -25.85 16.75
C ILE A 211 -10.69 -26.51 17.93
N ALA A 212 -9.45 -26.15 18.23
CA ALA A 212 -8.69 -26.68 19.36
C ALA A 212 -9.37 -26.37 20.70
N GLY A 213 -9.90 -25.15 20.88
CA GLY A 213 -10.68 -24.75 22.03
C GLY A 213 -12.00 -25.53 22.16
N GLY A 214 -12.70 -25.73 21.06
CA GLY A 214 -13.91 -26.54 20.99
C GLY A 214 -13.67 -28.00 21.34
N PHE A 215 -12.62 -28.63 20.80
CA PHE A 215 -12.22 -29.99 21.16
C PHE A 215 -11.77 -30.11 22.61
N GLY A 216 -11.02 -29.12 23.13
CA GLY A 216 -10.60 -29.06 24.53
C GLY A 216 -11.80 -29.00 25.50
N ALA A 217 -12.78 -28.18 25.18
CA ALA A 217 -14.02 -28.05 25.95
C ALA A 217 -14.84 -29.37 25.93
N LEU A 218 -14.93 -30.03 24.74
CA LEU A 218 -15.61 -31.33 24.62
C LEU A 218 -14.92 -32.44 25.42
N LEU A 219 -13.60 -32.46 25.44
CA LEU A 219 -12.83 -33.44 26.24
C LEU A 219 -12.95 -33.17 27.73
N ALA A 220 -12.98 -31.91 28.16
CA ALA A 220 -13.19 -31.52 29.54
C ALA A 220 -14.58 -31.95 30.02
N THR A 221 -15.64 -31.71 29.26
CA THR A 221 -17.02 -32.10 29.65
C THR A 221 -17.20 -33.61 29.73
N ARG A 222 -16.51 -34.40 28.90
CA ARG A 222 -16.51 -35.88 28.96
C ARG A 222 -15.86 -36.40 30.25
N ARG A 223 -14.83 -35.72 30.78
CA ARG A 223 -14.08 -36.14 31.96
C ARG A 223 -14.88 -35.87 33.27
N PHE A 224 -15.81 -34.92 33.27
CA PHE A 224 -16.64 -34.56 34.41
C PHE A 224 -18.00 -35.31 34.45
N ARG A 225 -18.30 -36.14 33.44
CA ARG A 225 -19.52 -36.98 33.39
C ARG A 225 -19.31 -38.41 33.90
N LYS A 226 -18.11 -38.77 34.32
CA LYS A 226 -17.79 -40.00 35.07
C LYS A 226 -17.55 -39.63 36.51
#